data_ba32d94caf03c446ee84dee52f067565
#
_entry.id   ba32d94caf03c446ee84dee52f067565
#
_cell.length_a   1.000
_cell.length_b   1.000
_cell.length_c   1.000
_cell.angle_alpha   90.00
_cell.angle_beta   90.00
_cell.angle_gamma   90.00
#
_symmetry.space_group_name_H-M   'P 1'
#
loop_
_entity.id
_entity.type
_entity.pdbx_description
1 polymer ?
#
loop_
_entity_poly.entity_id
_entity_poly.type
_entity_poly.pdbx_seq_one_letter_code
_entity_poly.pdbx_strand_id
1 'polypeptide(L)'
;SMLMALEDIYLKEKPDMVLVYGDTNSTLAGSLCASKLLIPVAHVEAGLRSFNKAMPEEQNRILTDHISELLFTPTLTAVNNLKAENVTKGVHNVGDVMYDAVNLFKERAKEVSTITRDLDLAPESYILSTIHRAENTDSIERLTSIIKALSECGKKIILPLHPRTKKFISEYNLHVGDNIKIIDPVGYLEMLALQENSAKIVTDSGGVQKEAYFLKKPCITMRDETEWVETVNNGWNVIVGSDSNKIKDAIENFNPTGTPASAFGSGDTSSLITNIIEDYLK
;
A
#
# COMPACT_ATOMS: atom_id res chain seq x y z
N SER A 1 -7.89 26.41 5.51
CA SER A 1 -7.09 25.20 5.66
C SER A 1 -8.00 24.03 6.05
N MET A 2 -7.52 22.79 5.92
CA MET A 2 -8.31 21.58 6.22
C MET A 2 -8.80 21.54 7.68
N LEU A 3 -7.96 21.89 8.65
CA LEU A 3 -8.34 21.95 10.07
C LEU A 3 -9.54 22.85 10.34
N MET A 4 -9.57 24.08 9.79
CA MET A 4 -10.69 25.00 9.97
C MET A 4 -12.00 24.46 9.39
N ALA A 5 -11.93 23.85 8.20
CA ALA A 5 -13.13 23.27 7.58
C ALA A 5 -13.66 22.07 8.37
N LEU A 6 -12.78 21.25 8.93
CA LEU A 6 -13.17 20.10 9.76
C LEU A 6 -13.75 20.56 11.13
N GLU A 7 -13.22 21.62 11.71
CA GLU A 7 -13.76 22.20 12.95
C GLU A 7 -15.22 22.60 12.77
N ASP A 8 -15.55 23.35 11.71
CA ASP A 8 -16.93 23.77 11.41
C ASP A 8 -17.85 22.54 11.23
N ILE A 9 -17.35 21.48 10.56
CA ILE A 9 -18.11 20.24 10.35
C ILE A 9 -18.35 19.52 11.66
N TYR A 10 -17.32 19.33 12.49
CA TYR A 10 -17.43 18.59 13.76
C TYR A 10 -18.30 19.33 14.79
N LEU A 11 -18.23 20.66 14.85
CA LEU A 11 -19.10 21.46 15.70
C LEU A 11 -20.57 21.38 15.27
N LYS A 12 -20.83 21.25 13.97
CA LYS A 12 -22.16 21.12 13.42
C LYS A 12 -22.73 19.71 13.58
N GLU A 13 -21.99 18.69 13.17
CA GLU A 13 -22.44 17.29 13.12
C GLU A 13 -22.38 16.60 14.50
N LYS A 14 -21.49 17.06 15.40
CA LYS A 14 -21.28 16.54 16.77
C LYS A 14 -21.17 15.02 16.80
N PRO A 15 -20.21 14.44 16.06
CA PRO A 15 -20.03 12.99 16.06
C PRO A 15 -19.60 12.48 17.42
N ASP A 16 -20.03 11.28 17.81
CA ASP A 16 -19.61 10.60 19.03
C ASP A 16 -18.16 10.10 18.94
N MET A 17 -17.67 9.86 17.73
CA MET A 17 -16.29 9.44 17.44
C MET A 17 -15.89 9.83 16.01
N VAL A 18 -14.62 10.09 15.80
CA VAL A 18 -14.04 10.30 14.46
C VAL A 18 -13.13 9.12 14.12
N LEU A 19 -13.46 8.42 13.01
CA LEU A 19 -12.66 7.33 12.47
C LEU A 19 -11.75 7.87 11.36
N VAL A 20 -10.45 7.64 11.49
CA VAL A 20 -9.44 8.01 10.49
C VAL A 20 -8.67 6.79 10.01
N TYR A 21 -8.16 6.86 8.76
CA TYR A 21 -7.43 5.77 8.11
C TYR A 21 -6.03 6.21 7.67
N GLY A 22 -5.05 5.33 7.85
CA GLY A 22 -3.70 5.50 7.31
C GLY A 22 -2.94 6.70 7.86
N ASP A 23 -2.17 7.39 7.00
CA ASP A 23 -1.14 8.33 7.44
C ASP A 23 -1.03 9.60 6.58
N THR A 24 -2.09 9.94 5.86
CA THR A 24 -2.10 11.14 5.03
C THR A 24 -2.24 12.42 5.88
N ASN A 25 -2.01 13.58 5.23
CA ASN A 25 -2.29 14.88 5.87
C ASN A 25 -3.75 15.02 6.29
N SER A 26 -4.69 14.37 5.60
CA SER A 26 -6.12 14.35 5.95
C SER A 26 -6.36 13.56 7.23
N THR A 27 -5.65 12.45 7.40
CA THR A 27 -5.69 11.62 8.62
C THR A 27 -5.26 12.44 9.84
N LEU A 28 -4.10 13.09 9.75
CA LEU A 28 -3.61 13.96 10.82
C LEU A 28 -4.55 15.14 11.08
N ALA A 29 -5.06 15.81 10.04
CA ALA A 29 -5.96 16.93 10.21
C ALA A 29 -7.27 16.52 10.90
N GLY A 30 -7.84 15.37 10.49
CA GLY A 30 -9.07 14.82 11.09
C GLY A 30 -8.88 14.48 12.55
N SER A 31 -7.84 13.73 12.88
CA SER A 31 -7.55 13.30 14.26
C SER A 31 -7.21 14.47 15.16
N LEU A 32 -6.36 15.41 14.71
CA LEU A 32 -5.96 16.56 15.50
C LEU A 32 -7.15 17.48 15.79
N CYS A 33 -7.98 17.76 14.79
CA CYS A 33 -9.19 18.57 14.97
C CYS A 33 -10.16 17.93 15.97
N ALA A 34 -10.45 16.64 15.83
CA ALA A 34 -11.33 15.90 16.73
C ALA A 34 -10.79 15.90 18.17
N SER A 35 -9.51 15.60 18.36
CA SER A 35 -8.84 15.60 19.66
C SER A 35 -8.93 16.96 20.36
N LYS A 36 -8.79 18.10 19.64
CA LYS A 36 -8.92 19.44 20.21
C LYS A 36 -10.35 19.81 20.60
N LEU A 37 -11.33 19.18 19.98
CA LEU A 37 -12.75 19.30 20.32
C LEU A 37 -13.21 18.25 21.35
N LEU A 38 -12.27 17.46 21.90
CA LEU A 38 -12.54 16.38 22.86
C LEU A 38 -13.47 15.27 22.29
N ILE A 39 -13.45 15.08 20.98
CA ILE A 39 -14.13 13.99 20.31
C ILE A 39 -13.16 12.81 20.22
N PRO A 40 -13.54 11.61 20.70
CA PRO A 40 -12.71 10.42 20.63
C PRO A 40 -12.29 10.10 19.18
N VAL A 41 -11.05 9.66 19.00
CA VAL A 41 -10.49 9.29 17.69
C VAL A 41 -10.22 7.79 17.65
N ALA A 42 -10.64 7.14 16.58
CA ALA A 42 -10.26 5.77 16.23
C ALA A 42 -9.36 5.79 15.00
N HIS A 43 -8.20 5.15 15.07
CA HIS A 43 -7.22 5.11 13.99
C HIS A 43 -7.09 3.69 13.42
N VAL A 44 -7.47 3.52 12.16
CA VAL A 44 -7.28 2.28 11.39
C VAL A 44 -5.94 2.32 10.68
N GLU A 45 -5.20 1.23 10.74
CA GLU A 45 -3.80 1.09 10.26
C GLU A 45 -2.80 1.76 11.23
N ALA A 46 -3.10 1.72 12.53
CA ALA A 46 -2.28 2.28 13.60
C ALA A 46 -0.99 1.47 13.85
N GLY A 47 0.03 2.11 14.40
CA GLY A 47 1.26 1.46 14.87
C GLY A 47 2.29 1.14 13.81
N LEU A 48 2.09 1.49 12.56
CA LEU A 48 3.11 1.34 11.53
C LEU A 48 4.27 2.32 11.77
N ARG A 49 5.51 1.88 11.49
CA ARG A 49 6.71 2.73 11.60
C ARG A 49 7.68 2.41 10.45
N SER A 50 8.16 3.47 9.80
CA SER A 50 9.31 3.44 8.89
C SER A 50 10.59 3.88 9.59
N PHE A 51 10.46 4.51 10.77
CA PHE A 51 11.55 5.13 11.54
C PHE A 51 12.28 6.24 10.78
N ASN A 52 11.74 6.69 9.65
CA ASN A 52 12.27 7.78 8.83
C ASN A 52 11.46 9.07 9.05
N LYS A 53 11.89 9.90 9.99
CA LYS A 53 11.22 11.17 10.32
C LYS A 53 11.25 12.22 9.20
N ALA A 54 12.02 12.02 8.13
CA ALA A 54 11.98 12.89 6.96
C ALA A 54 10.74 12.60 6.07
N MET A 55 10.12 11.44 6.26
CA MET A 55 8.88 11.05 5.57
C MET A 55 7.68 11.74 6.25
N PRO A 56 6.87 12.54 5.52
CA PRO A 56 5.69 13.20 6.10
C PRO A 56 4.68 12.22 6.69
N GLU A 57 4.49 11.08 6.05
CA GLU A 57 3.59 10.02 6.49
C GLU A 57 4.00 9.44 7.85
N GLU A 58 5.31 9.31 8.12
CA GLU A 58 5.80 8.85 9.43
C GLU A 58 5.44 9.82 10.54
N GLN A 59 5.57 11.12 10.29
CA GLN A 59 5.16 12.14 11.25
C GLN A 59 3.65 12.09 11.50
N ASN A 60 2.86 11.96 10.43
CA ASN A 60 1.41 11.91 10.52
C ASN A 60 0.92 10.72 11.35
N ARG A 61 1.47 9.50 11.12
CA ARG A 61 1.02 8.30 11.83
C ARG A 61 1.41 8.32 13.31
N ILE A 62 2.61 8.77 13.64
CA ILE A 62 3.05 8.91 15.03
C ILE A 62 2.10 9.85 15.78
N LEU A 63 1.85 11.06 15.25
CA LEU A 63 0.98 12.04 15.89
C LEU A 63 -0.46 11.53 16.01
N THR A 64 -0.99 10.90 14.98
CA THR A 64 -2.35 10.32 14.99
C THR A 64 -2.47 9.22 16.03
N ASP A 65 -1.50 8.30 16.11
CA ASP A 65 -1.49 7.22 17.10
C ASP A 65 -1.53 7.76 18.53
N HIS A 66 -0.71 8.78 18.83
CA HIS A 66 -0.60 9.33 20.19
C HIS A 66 -1.82 10.13 20.67
N ILE A 67 -2.71 10.52 19.78
CA ILE A 67 -3.93 11.27 20.12
C ILE A 67 -5.22 10.45 19.93
N SER A 68 -5.10 9.17 19.56
CA SER A 68 -6.24 8.29 19.33
C SER A 68 -6.60 7.48 20.56
N GLU A 69 -7.90 7.27 20.81
CA GLU A 69 -8.44 6.43 21.90
C GLU A 69 -8.47 4.96 21.51
N LEU A 70 -8.81 4.65 20.23
CA LEU A 70 -8.80 3.31 19.68
C LEU A 70 -7.76 3.22 18.55
N LEU A 71 -6.90 2.20 18.63
CA LEU A 71 -5.81 1.97 17.69
C LEU A 71 -5.97 0.57 17.09
N PHE A 72 -6.41 0.50 15.85
CA PHE A 72 -6.61 -0.75 15.12
C PHE A 72 -5.36 -1.09 14.32
N THR A 73 -4.57 -2.02 14.87
CA THR A 73 -3.29 -2.40 14.28
C THR A 73 -3.45 -3.54 13.28
N PRO A 74 -2.78 -3.45 12.11
CA PRO A 74 -2.88 -4.49 11.07
C PRO A 74 -2.06 -5.74 11.40
N THR A 75 -1.01 -5.62 12.23
CA THR A 75 -0.06 -6.70 12.51
C THR A 75 0.47 -6.64 13.95
N LEU A 76 1.08 -7.74 14.40
CA LEU A 76 1.79 -7.78 15.69
C LEU A 76 3.01 -6.84 15.73
N THR A 77 3.66 -6.58 14.59
CA THR A 77 4.76 -5.59 14.51
C THR A 77 4.24 -4.22 14.90
N ALA A 78 3.07 -3.83 14.38
CA ALA A 78 2.44 -2.56 14.71
C ALA A 78 2.08 -2.44 16.21
N VAL A 79 1.57 -3.52 16.82
CA VAL A 79 1.35 -3.60 18.29
C VAL A 79 2.64 -3.37 19.05
N ASN A 80 3.73 -4.03 18.64
CA ASN A 80 5.03 -3.92 19.30
C ASN A 80 5.64 -2.51 19.17
N ASN A 81 5.45 -1.85 18.04
CA ASN A 81 5.88 -0.46 17.84
C ASN A 81 5.17 0.49 18.82
N LEU A 82 3.84 0.40 18.93
CA LEU A 82 3.07 1.19 19.89
C LEU A 82 3.49 0.92 21.34
N LYS A 83 3.70 -0.36 21.68
CA LYS A 83 4.19 -0.75 23.01
C LYS A 83 5.55 -0.15 23.31
N ALA A 84 6.47 -0.10 22.36
CA ALA A 84 7.79 0.51 22.51
C ALA A 84 7.71 2.04 22.76
N GLU A 85 6.64 2.68 22.31
CA GLU A 85 6.32 4.09 22.54
C GLU A 85 5.45 4.31 23.80
N ASN A 86 5.21 3.27 24.61
CA ASN A 86 4.34 3.25 25.78
C ASN A 86 2.84 3.52 25.47
N VAL A 87 2.41 3.34 24.25
CA VAL A 87 1.01 3.36 23.84
C VAL A 87 0.46 1.94 23.96
N THR A 88 -0.27 1.68 25.04
CA THR A 88 -0.76 0.33 25.38
C THR A 88 -2.26 0.25 25.59
N LYS A 89 -2.94 1.37 25.75
CA LYS A 89 -4.40 1.41 25.92
C LYS A 89 -5.07 1.57 24.57
N GLY A 90 -6.23 0.96 24.43
CA GLY A 90 -7.04 1.04 23.20
C GLY A 90 -6.40 0.37 21.97
N VAL A 91 -5.33 -0.43 22.15
CA VAL A 91 -4.64 -1.12 21.04
C VAL A 91 -5.32 -2.46 20.77
N HIS A 92 -5.82 -2.62 19.56
CA HIS A 92 -6.50 -3.84 19.10
C HIS A 92 -5.84 -4.37 17.82
N ASN A 93 -5.29 -5.58 17.87
CA ASN A 93 -4.77 -6.24 16.68
C ASN A 93 -5.92 -6.91 15.93
N VAL A 94 -6.43 -6.25 14.91
CA VAL A 94 -7.64 -6.65 14.17
C VAL A 94 -7.33 -7.21 12.76
N GLY A 95 -6.09 -7.06 12.29
CA GLY A 95 -5.74 -7.35 10.90
C GLY A 95 -5.89 -6.10 10.00
N ASP A 96 -5.79 -6.30 8.70
CA ASP A 96 -5.74 -5.22 7.70
C ASP A 96 -7.04 -5.15 6.90
N VAL A 97 -7.72 -4.01 6.94
CA VAL A 97 -8.96 -3.76 6.16
C VAL A 97 -8.75 -3.85 4.64
N MET A 98 -7.52 -3.66 4.16
CA MET A 98 -7.21 -3.87 2.75
C MET A 98 -7.33 -5.35 2.37
N TYR A 99 -7.05 -6.28 3.31
CA TYR A 99 -7.26 -7.70 3.06
C TYR A 99 -8.75 -8.03 2.86
N ASP A 100 -9.64 -7.43 3.67
CA ASP A 100 -11.08 -7.54 3.47
C ASP A 100 -11.49 -7.00 2.10
N ALA A 101 -10.98 -5.81 1.74
CA ALA A 101 -11.26 -5.18 0.46
C ALA A 101 -10.77 -6.03 -0.73
N VAL A 102 -9.53 -6.55 -0.69
CA VAL A 102 -9.02 -7.43 -1.74
C VAL A 102 -9.89 -8.69 -1.87
N ASN A 103 -10.28 -9.31 -0.76
CA ASN A 103 -11.13 -10.50 -0.79
C ASN A 103 -12.50 -10.24 -1.40
N LEU A 104 -13.12 -9.10 -1.07
CA LEU A 104 -14.41 -8.68 -1.62
C LEU A 104 -14.30 -8.35 -3.11
N PHE A 105 -13.33 -7.53 -3.49
CA PHE A 105 -13.26 -6.96 -4.82
C PHE A 105 -12.57 -7.85 -5.87
N LYS A 106 -11.73 -8.83 -5.47
CA LYS A 106 -11.14 -9.76 -6.44
C LYS A 106 -12.20 -10.60 -7.18
N GLU A 107 -13.24 -11.07 -6.46
CA GLU A 107 -14.31 -11.82 -7.09
C GLU A 107 -15.13 -10.90 -8.03
N ARG A 108 -15.39 -9.68 -7.59
CA ARG A 108 -16.05 -8.69 -8.44
C ARG A 108 -15.22 -8.32 -9.68
N ALA A 109 -13.90 -8.22 -9.53
CA ALA A 109 -12.99 -7.96 -10.65
C ALA A 109 -13.05 -9.08 -11.70
N LYS A 110 -13.12 -10.35 -11.30
CA LYS A 110 -13.30 -11.49 -12.22
C LYS A 110 -14.58 -11.41 -13.04
N GLU A 111 -15.66 -10.94 -12.44
CA GLU A 111 -16.96 -10.83 -13.11
C GLU A 111 -17.03 -9.68 -14.12
N VAL A 112 -16.43 -8.52 -13.80
CA VAL A 112 -16.68 -7.28 -14.57
C VAL A 112 -15.48 -6.79 -15.37
N SER A 113 -14.25 -7.15 -15.00
CA SER A 113 -13.05 -6.66 -15.69
C SER A 113 -12.79 -7.45 -16.96
N THR A 114 -12.59 -6.74 -18.05
CA THR A 114 -12.19 -7.33 -19.34
C THR A 114 -10.73 -7.04 -19.68
N ILE A 115 -10.00 -6.38 -18.79
CA ILE A 115 -8.66 -5.82 -19.07
C ILE A 115 -7.65 -6.87 -19.56
N THR A 116 -7.63 -8.06 -18.98
CA THR A 116 -6.71 -9.13 -19.41
C THR A 116 -7.03 -9.62 -20.81
N ARG A 117 -8.31 -9.76 -21.16
CA ARG A 117 -8.76 -10.13 -22.50
C ARG A 117 -8.46 -9.01 -23.51
N ASP A 118 -8.74 -7.74 -23.16
CA ASP A 118 -8.58 -6.60 -24.05
C ASP A 118 -7.09 -6.31 -24.36
N LEU A 119 -6.21 -6.74 -23.45
CA LEU A 119 -4.75 -6.64 -23.59
C LEU A 119 -4.11 -7.93 -24.17
N ASP A 120 -4.89 -8.98 -24.43
CA ASP A 120 -4.41 -10.30 -24.85
C ASP A 120 -3.35 -10.87 -23.91
N LEU A 121 -3.74 -11.02 -22.62
CA LEU A 121 -2.90 -11.51 -21.55
C LEU A 121 -3.38 -12.86 -21.05
N ALA A 122 -2.58 -13.92 -21.28
CA ALA A 122 -2.79 -15.19 -20.61
C ALA A 122 -2.36 -15.10 -19.12
N PRO A 123 -2.99 -15.87 -18.21
CA PRO A 123 -2.56 -15.94 -16.84
C PRO A 123 -1.06 -16.28 -16.72
N GLU A 124 -0.38 -15.57 -15.82
CA GLU A 124 1.05 -15.72 -15.52
C GLU A 124 2.01 -15.54 -16.71
N SER A 125 1.54 -14.96 -17.82
CA SER A 125 2.36 -14.69 -19.00
C SER A 125 3.10 -13.35 -18.97
N TYR A 126 2.88 -12.53 -17.95
CA TYR A 126 3.43 -11.19 -17.84
C TYR A 126 3.77 -10.82 -16.39
N ILE A 127 4.56 -9.79 -16.26
CA ILE A 127 4.87 -9.11 -15.00
C ILE A 127 4.11 -7.78 -14.96
N LEU A 128 3.44 -7.50 -13.86
CA LEU A 128 2.84 -6.19 -13.64
C LEU A 128 3.87 -5.28 -12.96
N SER A 129 4.07 -4.09 -13.49
CA SER A 129 4.93 -3.10 -12.83
C SER A 129 4.19 -1.79 -12.57
N THR A 130 4.45 -1.16 -11.41
CA THR A 130 3.97 0.19 -11.09
C THR A 130 5.12 1.05 -10.58
N ILE A 131 5.22 2.30 -11.05
CA ILE A 131 6.28 3.25 -10.71
C ILE A 131 5.64 4.63 -10.56
N HIS A 132 5.63 5.18 -9.34
CA HIS A 132 4.98 6.48 -9.11
C HIS A 132 5.56 7.25 -7.91
N ARG A 133 6.38 6.64 -7.05
CA ARG A 133 7.00 7.31 -5.90
C ARG A 133 7.96 8.38 -6.34
N ALA A 134 7.88 9.56 -5.68
CA ALA A 134 8.76 10.69 -5.92
C ALA A 134 10.24 10.33 -5.84
N GLU A 135 10.60 9.50 -4.87
CA GLU A 135 11.96 8.98 -4.69
C GLU A 135 12.54 8.36 -5.97
N ASN A 136 11.73 7.62 -6.73
CA ASN A 136 12.15 7.00 -7.97
C ASN A 136 11.98 7.92 -9.18
N THR A 137 10.86 8.65 -9.25
CA THR A 137 10.53 9.47 -10.44
C THR A 137 11.30 10.77 -10.53
N ASP A 138 11.68 11.37 -9.38
CA ASP A 138 12.38 12.66 -9.33
C ASP A 138 13.90 12.50 -9.46
N SER A 139 14.43 11.27 -9.42
CA SER A 139 15.84 10.95 -9.69
C SER A 139 15.97 10.32 -11.08
N ILE A 140 16.68 11.01 -11.98
CA ILE A 140 16.97 10.50 -13.33
C ILE A 140 17.75 9.18 -13.27
N GLU A 141 18.67 9.06 -12.33
CA GLU A 141 19.51 7.86 -12.16
C GLU A 141 18.65 6.66 -11.75
N ARG A 142 17.77 6.84 -10.74
CA ARG A 142 16.89 5.77 -10.24
C ARG A 142 15.89 5.34 -11.31
N LEU A 143 15.19 6.30 -11.92
CA LEU A 143 14.19 5.99 -12.96
C LEU A 143 14.83 5.32 -14.17
N THR A 144 16.00 5.81 -14.62
CA THR A 144 16.76 5.19 -15.73
C THR A 144 17.16 3.76 -15.40
N SER A 145 17.68 3.52 -14.20
CA SER A 145 18.09 2.19 -13.74
C SER A 145 16.90 1.21 -13.70
N ILE A 146 15.76 1.64 -13.19
CA ILE A 146 14.53 0.85 -13.14
C ILE A 146 14.02 0.54 -14.56
N ILE A 147 13.84 1.56 -15.42
CA ILE A 147 13.36 1.34 -16.81
C ILE A 147 14.29 0.44 -17.59
N LYS A 148 15.62 0.61 -17.41
CA LYS A 148 16.61 -0.28 -18.01
C LYS A 148 16.43 -1.72 -17.55
N ALA A 149 16.28 -1.96 -16.25
CA ALA A 149 16.07 -3.31 -15.71
C ALA A 149 14.83 -3.98 -16.30
N LEU A 150 13.71 -3.28 -16.35
CA LEU A 150 12.45 -3.78 -16.93
C LEU A 150 12.57 -4.01 -18.43
N SER A 151 13.30 -3.16 -19.17
CA SER A 151 13.51 -3.32 -20.61
C SER A 151 14.39 -4.52 -20.96
N GLU A 152 15.37 -4.83 -20.12
CA GLU A 152 16.37 -5.88 -20.35
C GLU A 152 16.02 -7.24 -19.71
N CYS A 153 14.91 -7.35 -18.96
CA CYS A 153 14.59 -8.58 -18.21
C CYS A 153 14.07 -9.74 -19.10
N GLY A 154 13.83 -9.52 -20.39
CA GLY A 154 13.35 -10.54 -21.33
C GLY A 154 11.93 -11.06 -21.06
N LYS A 155 11.16 -10.41 -20.19
CA LYS A 155 9.77 -10.77 -19.87
C LYS A 155 8.81 -9.68 -20.36
N LYS A 156 7.58 -10.06 -20.72
CA LYS A 156 6.52 -9.12 -21.03
C LYS A 156 6.15 -8.33 -19.76
N ILE A 157 6.23 -7.03 -19.83
CA ILE A 157 5.87 -6.12 -18.74
C ILE A 157 4.59 -5.36 -19.10
N ILE A 158 3.62 -5.33 -18.19
CA ILE A 158 2.48 -4.42 -18.28
C ILE A 158 2.72 -3.28 -17.28
N LEU A 159 2.73 -2.06 -17.78
CA LEU A 159 3.03 -0.85 -16.99
C LEU A 159 1.87 0.15 -17.10
N PRO A 160 0.88 0.10 -16.18
CA PRO A 160 -0.06 1.19 -16.01
C PRO A 160 0.71 2.45 -15.62
N LEU A 161 0.74 3.45 -16.50
CA LEU A 161 1.68 4.55 -16.36
C LEU A 161 1.02 5.76 -15.70
N HIS A 162 1.41 6.03 -14.46
CA HIS A 162 0.98 7.24 -13.75
C HIS A 162 1.42 8.51 -14.50
N PRO A 163 0.59 9.56 -14.58
CA PRO A 163 0.92 10.81 -15.29
C PRO A 163 2.27 11.41 -14.91
N ARG A 164 2.62 11.37 -13.61
CA ARG A 164 3.93 11.80 -13.11
C ARG A 164 5.07 11.03 -13.77
N THR A 165 5.01 9.71 -13.80
CA THR A 165 6.05 8.86 -14.36
C THR A 165 6.16 9.06 -15.87
N LYS A 166 5.02 9.21 -16.57
CA LYS A 166 4.97 9.52 -18.01
C LYS A 166 5.70 10.81 -18.33
N LYS A 167 5.46 11.85 -17.52
CA LYS A 167 6.15 13.14 -17.64
C LYS A 167 7.67 12.98 -17.55
N PHE A 168 8.18 12.31 -16.51
CA PHE A 168 9.62 12.16 -16.31
C PHE A 168 10.29 11.23 -17.30
N ILE A 169 9.65 10.17 -17.76
CA ILE A 169 10.16 9.34 -18.87
C ILE A 169 10.40 10.21 -20.11
N SER A 170 9.46 11.10 -20.42
CA SER A 170 9.60 12.03 -21.56
C SER A 170 10.67 13.10 -21.31
N GLU A 171 10.67 13.75 -20.13
CA GLU A 171 11.64 14.80 -19.79
C GLU A 171 13.08 14.29 -19.77
N TYR A 172 13.29 13.06 -19.28
CA TYR A 172 14.59 12.42 -19.22
C TYR A 172 14.98 11.71 -20.53
N ASN A 173 14.09 11.72 -21.52
CA ASN A 173 14.26 11.04 -22.81
C ASN A 173 14.67 9.56 -22.66
N LEU A 174 13.99 8.84 -21.78
CA LEU A 174 14.31 7.44 -21.46
C LEU A 174 13.79 6.52 -22.55
N HIS A 175 14.64 5.60 -23.01
CA HIS A 175 14.24 4.53 -23.90
C HIS A 175 13.49 3.43 -23.12
N VAL A 176 12.27 3.13 -23.55
CA VAL A 176 11.44 2.05 -23.00
C VAL A 176 11.50 0.87 -23.96
N GLY A 177 11.86 -0.31 -23.47
CA GLY A 177 12.00 -1.51 -24.29
C GLY A 177 10.68 -2.01 -24.89
N ASP A 178 10.75 -2.67 -26.03
CA ASP A 178 9.58 -3.21 -26.77
C ASP A 178 8.80 -4.28 -25.98
N ASN A 179 9.43 -4.88 -24.97
CA ASN A 179 8.79 -5.85 -24.06
C ASN A 179 7.88 -5.18 -23.03
N ILE A 180 7.89 -3.84 -22.90
CA ILE A 180 7.08 -3.08 -21.97
C ILE A 180 5.85 -2.51 -22.68
N LYS A 181 4.68 -3.04 -22.37
CA LYS A 181 3.40 -2.48 -22.82
C LYS A 181 2.94 -1.44 -21.82
N ILE A 182 3.10 -0.17 -22.18
CA ILE A 182 2.54 0.95 -21.42
C ILE A 182 1.04 1.00 -21.69
N ILE A 183 0.26 1.16 -20.62
CA ILE A 183 -1.18 1.40 -20.67
C ILE A 183 -1.54 2.65 -19.83
N ASP A 184 -2.69 3.22 -20.08
CA ASP A 184 -3.20 4.31 -19.24
C ASP A 184 -3.50 3.81 -17.83
N PRO A 185 -3.58 4.71 -16.83
CA PRO A 185 -4.02 4.36 -15.48
C PRO A 185 -5.36 3.65 -15.52
N VAL A 186 -5.47 2.57 -14.77
CA VAL A 186 -6.67 1.73 -14.71
C VAL A 186 -7.41 1.87 -13.39
N GLY A 187 -8.69 1.52 -13.35
CA GLY A 187 -9.47 1.48 -12.12
C GLY A 187 -9.04 0.35 -11.18
N TYR A 188 -9.54 0.38 -9.95
CA TYR A 188 -9.14 -0.58 -8.90
C TYR A 188 -9.44 -2.03 -9.27
N LEU A 189 -10.62 -2.32 -9.82
CA LEU A 189 -11.00 -3.68 -10.22
C LEU A 189 -10.13 -4.21 -11.37
N GLU A 190 -9.78 -3.35 -12.32
CA GLU A 190 -8.86 -3.69 -13.40
C GLU A 190 -7.45 -3.93 -12.88
N MET A 191 -6.98 -3.12 -11.91
CA MET A 191 -5.69 -3.30 -11.27
C MET A 191 -5.63 -4.64 -10.50
N LEU A 192 -6.67 -5.00 -9.75
CA LEU A 192 -6.76 -6.30 -9.08
C LEU A 192 -6.73 -7.46 -10.09
N ALA A 193 -7.47 -7.34 -11.21
CA ALA A 193 -7.44 -8.35 -12.26
C ALA A 193 -6.04 -8.51 -12.87
N LEU A 194 -5.34 -7.40 -13.13
CA LEU A 194 -3.95 -7.44 -13.61
C LEU A 194 -3.00 -8.03 -12.57
N GLN A 195 -3.15 -7.71 -11.30
CA GLN A 195 -2.32 -8.28 -10.23
C GLN A 195 -2.55 -9.79 -10.09
N GLU A 196 -3.81 -10.22 -10.02
CA GLU A 196 -4.17 -11.64 -9.82
C GLU A 196 -3.68 -12.54 -10.96
N ASN A 197 -3.66 -12.03 -12.20
CA ASN A 197 -3.24 -12.79 -13.37
C ASN A 197 -1.76 -12.60 -13.73
N SER A 198 -1.01 -11.78 -13.03
CA SER A 198 0.43 -11.60 -13.28
C SER A 198 1.25 -12.78 -12.73
N ALA A 199 2.42 -13.04 -13.32
CA ALA A 199 3.38 -13.98 -12.77
C ALA A 199 4.08 -13.42 -11.53
N LYS A 200 4.44 -12.13 -11.56
CA LYS A 200 5.10 -11.38 -10.48
C LYS A 200 4.67 -9.92 -10.54
N ILE A 201 4.87 -9.22 -9.42
CA ILE A 201 4.59 -7.78 -9.31
C ILE A 201 5.89 -7.06 -8.97
N VAL A 202 6.24 -6.04 -9.74
CA VAL A 202 7.41 -5.17 -9.53
C VAL A 202 6.90 -3.76 -9.23
N THR A 203 7.07 -3.27 -8.00
CA THR A 203 6.38 -2.05 -7.56
C THR A 203 7.19 -1.20 -6.59
N ASP A 204 6.90 0.11 -6.56
CA ASP A 204 7.31 1.03 -5.49
C ASP A 204 6.14 1.44 -4.58
N SER A 205 4.94 0.91 -4.79
CA SER A 205 3.73 1.19 -4.03
C SER A 205 3.62 0.34 -2.76
N GLY A 206 3.43 0.96 -1.59
CA GLY A 206 3.16 0.24 -0.34
C GLY A 206 1.85 -0.56 -0.39
N GLY A 207 0.79 0.01 -0.97
CA GLY A 207 -0.50 -0.69 -1.13
C GLY A 207 -0.38 -1.92 -2.02
N VAL A 208 0.26 -1.79 -3.17
CA VAL A 208 0.46 -2.91 -4.11
C VAL A 208 1.31 -4.04 -3.51
N GLN A 209 2.26 -3.74 -2.61
CA GLN A 209 3.01 -4.77 -1.87
C GLN A 209 2.07 -5.65 -1.04
N LYS A 210 1.13 -5.04 -0.31
CA LYS A 210 0.12 -5.78 0.47
C LYS A 210 -0.85 -6.56 -0.42
N GLU A 211 -1.37 -5.91 -1.47
CA GLU A 211 -2.27 -6.57 -2.42
C GLU A 211 -1.59 -7.79 -3.07
N ALA A 212 -0.33 -7.67 -3.49
CA ALA A 212 0.46 -8.79 -4.00
C ALA A 212 0.54 -9.95 -3.00
N TYR A 213 0.79 -9.64 -1.73
CA TYR A 213 0.84 -10.63 -0.66
C TYR A 213 -0.51 -11.32 -0.46
N PHE A 214 -1.62 -10.57 -0.42
CA PHE A 214 -2.98 -11.12 -0.28
C PHE A 214 -3.40 -11.97 -1.47
N LEU A 215 -2.97 -11.59 -2.67
CA LEU A 215 -3.19 -12.34 -3.91
C LEU A 215 -2.19 -13.49 -4.12
N LYS A 216 -1.26 -13.70 -3.19
CA LYS A 216 -0.19 -14.72 -3.26
C LYS A 216 0.66 -14.58 -4.51
N LYS A 217 1.01 -13.34 -4.85
CA LYS A 217 1.91 -13.01 -5.96
C LYS A 217 3.28 -12.61 -5.45
N PRO A 218 4.37 -13.14 -6.03
CA PRO A 218 5.71 -12.69 -5.71
C PRO A 218 5.84 -11.19 -5.93
N CYS A 219 6.29 -10.45 -4.92
CA CYS A 219 6.47 -9.01 -4.98
C CYS A 219 7.96 -8.64 -5.00
N ILE A 220 8.34 -7.74 -5.89
CA ILE A 220 9.68 -7.17 -5.99
C ILE A 220 9.53 -5.67 -5.74
N THR A 221 10.06 -5.21 -4.62
CA THR A 221 9.87 -3.83 -4.16
C THR A 221 11.05 -2.95 -4.55
N MET A 222 10.80 -1.99 -5.43
CA MET A 222 11.76 -0.99 -5.91
C MET A 222 11.87 0.20 -4.95
N ARG A 223 12.13 -0.10 -3.67
CA ARG A 223 12.37 0.88 -2.60
C ARG A 223 13.59 0.42 -1.79
N ASP A 224 14.15 1.31 -0.99
CA ASP A 224 15.28 0.98 -0.11
C ASP A 224 14.79 0.43 1.25
N GLU A 225 13.54 0.70 1.60
CA GLU A 225 12.87 0.25 2.82
C GLU A 225 11.37 -0.04 2.58
N THR A 226 10.73 -0.72 3.52
CA THR A 226 9.27 -0.90 3.54
C THR A 226 8.74 -0.92 4.96
N GLU A 227 7.55 -0.35 5.15
CA GLU A 227 6.73 -0.47 6.36
C GLU A 227 6.11 -1.87 6.51
N TRP A 228 6.05 -2.65 5.44
CA TRP A 228 5.41 -3.99 5.37
C TRP A 228 6.42 -5.11 5.54
N VAL A 229 7.15 -5.08 6.66
CA VAL A 229 8.23 -6.05 6.96
C VAL A 229 7.74 -7.49 7.00
N GLU A 230 6.47 -7.73 7.31
CA GLU A 230 5.86 -9.06 7.32
C GLU A 230 5.90 -9.71 5.94
N THR A 231 5.69 -8.94 4.87
CA THR A 231 5.73 -9.46 3.49
C THR A 231 7.11 -9.96 3.12
N VAL A 232 8.16 -9.28 3.63
CA VAL A 232 9.57 -9.63 3.43
C VAL A 232 9.96 -10.82 4.30
N ASN A 233 9.64 -10.76 5.60
CA ASN A 233 10.00 -11.81 6.56
C ASN A 233 9.34 -13.16 6.22
N ASN A 234 8.17 -13.13 5.61
CA ASN A 234 7.47 -14.31 5.12
C ASN A 234 7.94 -14.77 3.72
N GLY A 235 8.95 -14.11 3.14
CA GLY A 235 9.57 -14.52 1.89
C GLY A 235 8.74 -14.30 0.63
N TRP A 236 7.68 -13.47 0.69
CA TRP A 236 6.81 -13.16 -0.46
C TRP A 236 7.10 -11.80 -1.10
N ASN A 237 8.02 -11.03 -0.49
CA ASN A 237 8.49 -9.76 -1.01
C ASN A 237 10.00 -9.68 -0.87
N VAL A 238 10.66 -9.07 -1.84
CA VAL A 238 12.10 -8.77 -1.81
C VAL A 238 12.33 -7.29 -2.11
N ILE A 239 13.15 -6.65 -1.28
CA ILE A 239 13.53 -5.25 -1.46
C ILE A 239 14.79 -5.19 -2.32
N VAL A 240 14.74 -4.48 -3.45
CA VAL A 240 15.82 -4.41 -4.43
C VAL A 240 16.33 -2.99 -4.69
N GLY A 241 15.65 -1.96 -4.14
CA GLY A 241 15.94 -0.56 -4.46
C GLY A 241 15.74 -0.26 -5.94
N SER A 242 16.55 0.63 -6.48
CA SER A 242 16.58 0.97 -7.91
C SER A 242 17.71 0.28 -8.67
N ASP A 243 18.40 -0.68 -8.06
CA ASP A 243 19.53 -1.38 -8.69
C ASP A 243 19.06 -2.30 -9.82
N SER A 244 19.48 -1.98 -11.05
CA SER A 244 19.09 -2.71 -12.26
C SER A 244 19.42 -4.21 -12.21
N ASN A 245 20.57 -4.59 -11.63
CA ASN A 245 20.96 -5.99 -11.57
C ASN A 245 20.14 -6.75 -10.54
N LYS A 246 19.89 -6.16 -9.37
CA LYS A 246 19.01 -6.75 -8.34
C LYS A 246 17.59 -6.92 -8.84
N ILE A 247 17.06 -5.92 -9.55
CA ILE A 247 15.71 -6.00 -10.15
C ILE A 247 15.64 -7.16 -11.15
N LYS A 248 16.60 -7.27 -12.08
CA LYS A 248 16.65 -8.34 -13.08
C LYS A 248 16.80 -9.71 -12.44
N ASP A 249 17.71 -9.86 -11.49
CA ASP A 249 17.91 -11.11 -10.76
C ASP A 249 16.62 -11.54 -10.02
N ALA A 250 15.96 -10.62 -9.32
CA ALA A 250 14.70 -10.92 -8.64
C ALA A 250 13.57 -11.29 -9.60
N ILE A 251 13.47 -10.61 -10.76
CA ILE A 251 12.50 -10.98 -11.79
C ILE A 251 12.70 -12.42 -12.26
N GLU A 252 13.93 -12.85 -12.44
CA GLU A 252 14.27 -14.20 -12.91
C GLU A 252 14.16 -15.23 -11.79
N ASN A 253 14.77 -14.98 -10.63
CA ASN A 253 15.08 -16.00 -9.64
C ASN A 253 14.19 -15.98 -8.39
N PHE A 254 13.49 -14.86 -8.08
CA PHE A 254 12.66 -14.77 -6.88
C PHE A 254 11.33 -15.50 -7.08
N ASN A 255 11.23 -16.71 -6.54
CA ASN A 255 10.03 -17.56 -6.63
C ASN A 255 9.71 -18.09 -5.21
N PRO A 256 8.84 -17.41 -4.45
CA PRO A 256 8.37 -17.88 -3.15
C PRO A 256 7.73 -19.26 -3.25
N THR A 257 7.90 -20.06 -2.21
CA THR A 257 7.27 -21.39 -2.09
C THR A 257 6.33 -21.42 -0.89
N GLY A 258 5.30 -22.27 -0.96
CA GLY A 258 4.31 -22.40 0.10
C GLY A 258 3.20 -21.36 0.02
N THR A 259 2.62 -21.03 1.16
CA THR A 259 1.56 -19.99 1.29
C THR A 259 2.03 -18.88 2.20
N PRO A 260 1.66 -17.61 1.91
CA PRO A 260 1.93 -16.50 2.81
C PRO A 260 1.37 -16.77 4.20
N ALA A 261 2.08 -16.39 5.25
CA ALA A 261 1.59 -16.49 6.61
C ALA A 261 0.40 -15.54 6.83
N SER A 262 -0.48 -15.88 7.78
CA SER A 262 -1.63 -15.05 8.14
C SER A 262 -1.20 -13.88 9.05
N ALA A 263 -0.34 -13.00 8.54
CA ALA A 263 0.20 -11.88 9.30
C ALA A 263 -0.77 -10.70 9.44
N PHE A 264 -1.75 -10.60 8.53
CA PHE A 264 -2.67 -9.47 8.38
C PHE A 264 -4.13 -9.82 8.74
N GLY A 265 -4.32 -10.81 9.60
CA GLY A 265 -5.67 -11.24 10.02
C GLY A 265 -6.30 -12.27 9.09
N SER A 266 -7.62 -12.41 9.17
CA SER A 266 -8.43 -13.45 8.50
C SER A 266 -9.36 -12.92 7.41
N GLY A 267 -9.43 -11.60 7.21
CA GLY A 267 -10.31 -10.96 6.22
C GLY A 267 -11.71 -10.62 6.77
N ASP A 268 -11.80 -10.39 8.08
CA ASP A 268 -12.98 -9.95 8.82
C ASP A 268 -12.71 -8.69 9.67
N THR A 269 -11.65 -7.98 9.34
CA THR A 269 -11.14 -6.81 10.07
C THR A 269 -12.19 -5.71 10.23
N SER A 270 -12.94 -5.41 9.17
CA SER A 270 -13.99 -4.38 9.19
C SER A 270 -15.08 -4.69 10.22
N SER A 271 -15.49 -5.95 10.33
CA SER A 271 -16.47 -6.39 11.32
C SER A 271 -15.93 -6.30 12.75
N LEU A 272 -14.67 -6.69 12.97
CA LEU A 272 -14.01 -6.55 14.27
C LEU A 272 -13.92 -5.10 14.72
N ILE A 273 -13.51 -4.18 13.83
CA ILE A 273 -13.44 -2.74 14.09
C ILE A 273 -14.81 -2.21 14.47
N THR A 274 -15.84 -2.53 13.70
CA THR A 274 -17.21 -2.05 13.95
C THR A 274 -17.70 -2.49 15.33
N ASN A 275 -17.54 -3.75 15.68
CA ASN A 275 -17.95 -4.27 16.99
C ASN A 275 -17.22 -3.58 18.15
N ILE A 276 -15.91 -3.32 18.02
CA ILE A 276 -15.13 -2.65 19.07
C ILE A 276 -15.59 -1.19 19.23
N ILE A 277 -15.87 -0.49 18.13
CA ILE A 277 -16.39 0.89 18.18
C ILE A 277 -17.78 0.91 18.83
N GLU A 278 -18.68 0.00 18.45
CA GLU A 278 -20.01 -0.09 19.07
C GLU A 278 -19.95 -0.36 20.57
N ASP A 279 -19.01 -1.23 21.01
CA ASP A 279 -18.84 -1.51 22.44
C ASP A 279 -18.21 -0.32 23.21
N TYR A 280 -17.35 0.46 22.57
CA TYR A 280 -16.77 1.68 23.14
C TYR A 280 -17.82 2.79 23.35
N LEU A 281 -18.79 2.90 22.45
CA LEU A 281 -19.83 3.95 22.47
C LEU A 281 -21.04 3.62 23.36
N LYS A 282 -21.14 2.41 23.93
CA LYS A 282 -22.17 2.01 24.91
C LYS A 282 -21.84 2.54 26.31
#